data_0c76ecc50e668ac475dff14bd2e4c4af
#
_entry.id   0c76ecc50e668ac475dff14bd2e4c4af
#
_cell.length_a   1.000
_cell.length_b   1.000
_cell.length_c   1.000
_cell.angle_alpha   90.00
_cell.angle_beta   90.00
_cell.angle_gamma   90.00
#
_symmetry.space_group_name_H-M   'P 1'
#
loop_
_entity.id
_entity.type
_entity.pdbx_description
1 polymer ?
#
loop_
_entity_poly.entity_id
_entity_poly.type
_entity_poly.pdbx_seq_one_letter_code
_entity_poly.pdbx_strand_id
1 'polypeptide(L)'
;MKRFLLIFIYFISISTYAQILPSYQATHVKKHTSSCSSSYTTMSLPGNSGTFSSNVRGYHFTAPIDFCITGVKVPTSASSDCQSVAILKFTSGAPPAYSSSTNAFDQLHYSSCVAGDNVIEVDISVSQGDIIGIYGCRGNSCINSYGSNGGFSFTIGGQAVTVLRSGMQYNLKTTQMQNVWYENNTSIGRVVMYYKN
;
A
#
# COMPACT_ATOMS: atom_id res chain seq x y z
N MET A 1 17.84 60.64 -75.02
CA MET A 1 18.34 59.43 -74.41
C MET A 1 17.39 59.00 -73.34
N LYS A 2 16.51 58.01 -73.57
CA LYS A 2 15.54 57.48 -72.60
C LYS A 2 16.14 56.19 -71.98
N ARG A 3 16.33 56.23 -70.66
CA ARG A 3 16.78 55.06 -69.92
C ARG A 3 15.53 54.25 -69.49
N PHE A 4 15.46 53.02 -69.96
CA PHE A 4 14.50 52.02 -69.54
C PHE A 4 14.99 51.37 -68.25
N LEU A 5 14.19 51.46 -67.21
CA LEU A 5 14.41 50.81 -65.94
C LEU A 5 13.66 49.46 -65.96
N LEU A 6 14.39 48.35 -66.04
CA LEU A 6 13.81 47.03 -65.92
C LEU A 6 13.67 46.66 -64.45
N ILE A 7 12.42 46.53 -64.00
CA ILE A 7 12.11 46.04 -62.66
C ILE A 7 11.94 44.52 -62.74
N PHE A 8 12.89 43.80 -62.14
CA PHE A 8 12.78 42.33 -61.97
C PHE A 8 11.94 42.05 -60.73
N ILE A 9 10.70 41.50 -60.91
CA ILE A 9 9.86 41.03 -59.84
C ILE A 9 10.25 39.61 -59.56
N TYR A 10 10.88 39.36 -58.38
CA TYR A 10 11.19 38.03 -57.90
C TYR A 10 9.94 37.48 -57.21
N PHE A 11 9.29 36.48 -57.82
CA PHE A 11 8.26 35.70 -57.17
C PHE A 11 8.90 34.71 -56.20
N ILE A 12 8.84 34.94 -54.90
CA ILE A 12 9.19 33.99 -53.89
C ILE A 12 7.97 33.09 -53.67
N SER A 13 8.02 31.88 -54.21
CA SER A 13 7.02 30.81 -53.89
C SER A 13 7.33 30.27 -52.52
N ILE A 14 6.53 30.63 -51.55
CA ILE A 14 6.54 30.04 -50.21
C ILE A 14 5.82 28.70 -50.27
N SER A 15 6.62 27.60 -50.34
CA SER A 15 6.07 26.27 -50.16
C SER A 15 5.76 26.05 -48.70
N THR A 16 4.50 26.11 -48.33
CA THR A 16 4.03 25.71 -47.00
C THR A 16 4.08 24.18 -46.88
N TYR A 17 5.11 23.69 -46.23
CA TYR A 17 5.14 22.30 -45.77
C TYR A 17 4.17 22.17 -44.62
N ALA A 18 2.99 21.61 -44.88
CA ALA A 18 2.11 21.15 -43.83
C ALA A 18 2.78 19.96 -43.12
N GLN A 19 3.36 20.22 -41.95
CA GLN A 19 3.82 19.15 -41.05
C GLN A 19 2.60 18.43 -40.55
N ILE A 20 2.39 17.23 -41.06
CA ILE A 20 1.43 16.29 -40.48
C ILE A 20 2.07 15.82 -39.15
N LEU A 21 1.70 16.49 -38.06
CA LEU A 21 2.00 15.97 -36.73
C LEU A 21 1.24 14.66 -36.57
N PRO A 22 1.91 13.55 -36.21
CA PRO A 22 1.19 12.35 -35.85
C PRO A 22 0.28 12.70 -34.68
N SER A 23 -1.02 12.52 -34.89
CA SER A 23 -2.00 12.62 -33.80
C SER A 23 -1.63 11.54 -32.77
N TYR A 24 -0.99 11.95 -31.69
CA TYR A 24 -0.91 11.14 -30.49
C TYR A 24 -2.35 10.90 -30.04
N GLN A 25 -2.90 9.78 -30.45
CA GLN A 25 -4.06 9.25 -29.75
C GLN A 25 -3.58 8.99 -28.33
N ALA A 26 -3.89 9.92 -27.42
CA ALA A 26 -3.83 9.65 -26.02
C ALA A 26 -4.76 8.44 -25.80
N THR A 27 -4.18 7.26 -25.74
CA THR A 27 -4.87 6.11 -25.18
C THR A 27 -5.24 6.57 -23.78
N HIS A 28 -6.51 6.90 -23.60
CA HIS A 28 -7.09 7.06 -22.28
C HIS A 28 -6.89 5.70 -21.60
N VAL A 29 -5.75 5.55 -20.93
CA VAL A 29 -5.64 4.56 -19.87
C VAL A 29 -6.76 4.95 -18.93
N LYS A 30 -7.86 4.20 -18.99
CA LYS A 30 -8.91 4.27 -17.98
C LYS A 30 -8.17 4.05 -16.67
N LYS A 31 -7.82 5.14 -15.99
CA LYS A 31 -7.48 5.09 -14.59
C LYS A 31 -8.71 4.46 -13.95
N HIS A 32 -8.62 3.20 -13.59
CA HIS A 32 -9.62 2.52 -12.79
C HIS A 32 -9.65 3.28 -11.46
N THR A 33 -10.44 4.33 -11.41
CA THR A 33 -10.87 4.92 -10.16
C THR A 33 -11.94 3.97 -9.60
N SER A 34 -11.54 2.80 -9.16
CA SER A 34 -12.35 2.03 -8.24
C SER A 34 -12.28 2.80 -6.91
N SER A 35 -13.20 3.74 -6.70
CA SER A 35 -13.40 4.23 -5.36
C SER A 35 -13.87 3.02 -4.55
N CYS A 36 -13.12 2.65 -3.54
CA CYS A 36 -13.48 1.63 -2.59
C CYS A 36 -14.68 2.12 -1.77
N SER A 37 -15.90 2.03 -2.32
CA SER A 37 -17.11 2.63 -1.76
C SER A 37 -17.57 1.92 -0.49
N SER A 38 -18.35 2.58 0.29
CA SER A 38 -18.75 2.59 1.69
C SER A 38 -19.25 1.31 2.40
N SER A 39 -19.25 0.12 1.80
CA SER A 39 -19.52 -1.13 2.54
C SER A 39 -18.24 -1.95 2.66
N TYR A 40 -17.88 -2.33 3.86
CA TYR A 40 -16.66 -3.10 4.10
C TYR A 40 -16.94 -4.37 4.90
N THR A 41 -16.09 -5.36 4.70
CA THR A 41 -15.98 -6.56 5.51
C THR A 41 -14.81 -6.38 6.47
N THR A 42 -14.99 -6.79 7.72
CA THR A 42 -13.91 -6.75 8.71
C THR A 42 -13.17 -8.09 8.71
N MET A 43 -11.85 -8.06 8.56
CA MET A 43 -11.04 -9.25 8.77
C MET A 43 -11.17 -9.73 10.21
N SER A 44 -11.53 -10.99 10.40
CA SER A 44 -11.47 -11.61 11.73
C SER A 44 -10.01 -11.71 12.20
N LEU A 45 -9.77 -11.41 13.48
CA LEU A 45 -8.46 -11.56 14.09
C LEU A 45 -8.45 -12.79 15.03
N PRO A 46 -7.28 -13.41 15.25
CA PRO A 46 -7.14 -14.39 16.31
C PRO A 46 -7.37 -13.73 17.67
N GLY A 47 -7.76 -14.53 18.67
CA GLY A 47 -7.89 -14.06 20.06
C GLY A 47 -6.60 -13.38 20.54
N ASN A 48 -6.73 -12.40 21.45
CA ASN A 48 -5.57 -11.77 22.05
C ASN A 48 -4.90 -12.73 23.06
N SER A 49 -3.60 -12.98 22.89
CA SER A 49 -2.79 -13.83 23.79
C SER A 49 -1.80 -13.04 24.63
N GLY A 50 -1.63 -11.75 24.36
CA GLY A 50 -0.70 -10.89 25.10
C GLY A 50 -0.27 -9.66 24.29
N THR A 51 0.68 -8.93 24.84
CA THR A 51 1.26 -7.72 24.22
C THR A 51 2.77 -7.81 24.11
N PHE A 52 3.31 -7.07 23.15
CA PHE A 52 4.73 -6.89 22.95
C PHE A 52 5.00 -5.41 22.65
N SER A 53 6.12 -4.87 23.10
CA SER A 53 6.47 -3.46 22.93
C SER A 53 7.83 -3.26 22.27
N SER A 54 8.11 -2.03 21.91
CA SER A 54 9.35 -1.49 21.35
C SER A 54 9.49 -1.59 19.82
N ASN A 55 8.91 -2.61 19.17
CA ASN A 55 9.06 -2.81 17.74
C ASN A 55 7.70 -3.12 17.09
N VAL A 56 7.46 -2.63 15.90
CA VAL A 56 6.19 -2.90 15.21
C VAL A 56 6.12 -4.33 14.70
N ARG A 57 4.94 -4.91 14.82
CA ARG A 57 4.56 -6.19 14.25
C ARG A 57 3.23 -6.07 13.50
N GLY A 58 3.03 -7.02 12.64
CA GLY A 58 1.82 -7.19 11.85
C GLY A 58 1.89 -8.52 11.13
N TYR A 59 1.48 -8.52 9.89
CA TYR A 59 1.46 -9.71 9.03
C TYR A 59 1.60 -9.31 7.56
N HIS A 60 1.90 -10.30 6.73
CA HIS A 60 1.81 -10.19 5.29
C HIS A 60 1.05 -11.39 4.71
N PHE A 61 0.53 -11.22 3.49
CA PHE A 61 -0.17 -12.26 2.74
C PHE A 61 -0.14 -11.97 1.24
N THR A 62 -0.43 -12.99 0.43
CA THR A 62 -0.67 -12.82 -1.01
C THR A 62 -2.16 -12.64 -1.27
N ALA A 63 -2.53 -11.63 -2.00
CA ALA A 63 -3.91 -11.33 -2.38
C ALA A 63 -4.49 -12.44 -3.26
N PRO A 64 -5.60 -13.10 -2.87
CA PRO A 64 -6.16 -14.21 -3.65
C PRO A 64 -6.99 -13.75 -4.84
N ILE A 65 -7.50 -12.53 -4.81
CA ILE A 65 -8.33 -11.85 -5.82
C ILE A 65 -8.04 -10.36 -5.80
N ASP A 66 -8.59 -9.61 -6.75
CA ASP A 66 -8.64 -8.16 -6.68
C ASP A 66 -9.59 -7.73 -5.55
N PHE A 67 -9.18 -6.77 -4.73
CA PHE A 67 -10.00 -6.21 -3.67
C PHE A 67 -9.52 -4.81 -3.27
N CYS A 68 -10.28 -4.14 -2.41
CA CYS A 68 -9.87 -2.86 -1.84
C CYS A 68 -9.61 -2.98 -0.34
N ILE A 69 -8.54 -2.38 0.17
CA ILE A 69 -8.39 -2.08 1.60
C ILE A 69 -9.03 -0.72 1.85
N THR A 70 -10.04 -0.69 2.72
CA THR A 70 -10.82 0.52 3.03
C THR A 70 -10.45 1.12 4.38
N GLY A 71 -9.76 0.38 5.22
CA GLY A 71 -9.31 0.87 6.50
C GLY A 71 -8.46 -0.12 7.27
N VAL A 72 -7.77 0.38 8.28
CA VAL A 72 -7.01 -0.41 9.24
C VAL A 72 -7.18 0.12 10.66
N LYS A 73 -7.03 -0.76 11.65
CA LYS A 73 -7.14 -0.38 13.06
C LYS A 73 -6.26 -1.27 13.92
N VAL A 74 -5.50 -0.68 14.83
CA VAL A 74 -4.81 -1.43 15.88
C VAL A 74 -5.77 -1.63 17.04
N PRO A 75 -6.06 -2.87 17.50
CA PRO A 75 -6.95 -3.11 18.62
C PRO A 75 -6.50 -2.43 19.91
N THR A 76 -7.46 -1.97 20.71
CA THR A 76 -7.20 -1.36 22.05
C THR A 76 -6.65 -2.36 23.07
N SER A 77 -6.74 -3.66 22.79
CA SER A 77 -6.02 -4.68 23.56
C SER A 77 -4.51 -4.52 23.56
N ALA A 78 -3.93 -3.73 22.63
CA ALA A 78 -2.53 -3.33 22.68
C ALA A 78 -2.33 -2.18 23.72
N SER A 79 -3.07 -1.10 23.57
CA SER A 79 -3.09 0.07 24.45
C SER A 79 -4.27 0.98 24.06
N SER A 80 -4.72 1.84 24.97
CA SER A 80 -5.69 2.91 24.65
C SER A 80 -5.05 4.14 24.01
N ASP A 81 -3.72 4.21 23.91
CA ASP A 81 -2.98 5.32 23.29
C ASP A 81 -3.24 5.44 21.78
N CYS A 82 -2.68 6.49 21.17
CA CYS A 82 -2.70 6.70 19.73
C CYS A 82 -2.16 5.50 18.94
N GLN A 83 -2.67 5.30 17.75
CA GLN A 83 -2.29 4.19 16.87
C GLN A 83 -1.38 4.68 15.72
N SER A 84 -0.36 3.89 15.40
CA SER A 84 0.48 4.07 14.22
C SER A 84 0.32 2.85 13.32
N VAL A 85 0.13 3.07 12.03
CA VAL A 85 -0.11 2.00 11.05
C VAL A 85 0.69 2.21 9.77
N ALA A 86 1.02 1.11 9.09
CA ALA A 86 1.58 1.14 7.74
C ALA A 86 1.02 -0.01 6.90
N ILE A 87 0.85 0.26 5.61
CA ILE A 87 0.46 -0.72 4.60
C ILE A 87 1.52 -0.72 3.51
N LEU A 88 2.04 -1.88 3.18
CA LEU A 88 3.09 -2.07 2.19
C LEU A 88 2.61 -2.99 1.07
N LYS A 89 3.15 -2.78 -0.12
CA LYS A 89 3.14 -3.72 -1.24
C LYS A 89 4.57 -4.13 -1.54
N PHE A 90 4.89 -5.41 -1.37
CA PHE A 90 6.24 -5.92 -1.68
C PHE A 90 6.43 -6.02 -3.19
N THR A 91 7.59 -5.57 -3.67
CA THR A 91 7.91 -5.46 -5.11
C THR A 91 8.83 -6.58 -5.61
N SER A 92 9.45 -7.33 -4.71
CA SER A 92 10.43 -8.40 -5.04
C SER A 92 10.12 -9.73 -4.35
N GLY A 93 8.81 -10.04 -4.20
CA GLY A 93 8.36 -11.24 -3.48
C GLY A 93 8.10 -10.98 -2.00
N ALA A 94 7.75 -12.02 -1.24
CA ALA A 94 7.52 -11.94 0.19
C ALA A 94 8.78 -11.47 0.95
N PRO A 95 8.62 -10.82 2.12
CA PRO A 95 9.78 -10.46 2.93
C PRO A 95 10.59 -11.71 3.29
N PRO A 96 11.92 -11.63 3.41
CA PRO A 96 12.75 -12.77 3.78
C PRO A 96 12.54 -13.18 5.24
N ALA A 97 12.95 -14.40 5.56
CA ALA A 97 12.95 -14.87 6.94
C ALA A 97 13.97 -14.08 7.80
N TYR A 98 13.59 -13.84 9.06
CA TYR A 98 14.51 -13.31 10.05
C TYR A 98 15.74 -14.25 10.20
N SER A 99 17.02 -13.75 10.17
CA SER A 99 17.51 -12.38 10.37
C SER A 99 17.74 -11.55 9.10
N SER A 100 17.45 -12.09 7.92
CA SER A 100 17.48 -11.25 6.70
C SER A 100 16.33 -10.24 6.71
N SER A 101 16.44 -9.18 5.90
CA SER A 101 15.40 -8.16 5.76
C SER A 101 15.38 -7.57 4.36
N THR A 102 14.30 -6.86 4.01
CA THR A 102 14.14 -6.18 2.72
C THR A 102 13.58 -4.77 2.88
N ASN A 103 13.96 -3.91 1.94
CA ASN A 103 13.34 -2.61 1.67
C ASN A 103 12.68 -2.57 0.27
N ALA A 104 12.53 -3.74 -0.37
CA ALA A 104 11.90 -3.86 -1.68
C ALA A 104 10.37 -3.86 -1.54
N PHE A 105 9.80 -2.71 -1.25
CA PHE A 105 8.36 -2.50 -1.14
C PHE A 105 7.98 -1.06 -1.43
N ASP A 106 6.74 -0.86 -1.85
CA ASP A 106 6.07 0.44 -1.91
C ASP A 106 5.30 0.64 -0.61
N GLN A 107 5.46 1.78 0.05
CA GLN A 107 4.66 2.14 1.22
C GLN A 107 3.38 2.81 0.75
N LEU A 108 2.28 2.05 0.73
CA LEU A 108 0.98 2.51 0.24
C LEU A 108 0.28 3.45 1.23
N HIS A 109 0.53 3.26 2.53
CA HIS A 109 0.02 4.12 3.59
C HIS A 109 0.95 4.13 4.79
N TYR A 110 1.00 5.27 5.46
CA TYR A 110 1.65 5.44 6.75
C TYR A 110 0.96 6.54 7.54
N SER A 111 0.62 6.26 8.77
CA SER A 111 0.20 7.27 9.74
C SER A 111 0.82 7.01 11.10
N SER A 112 1.25 8.09 11.74
CA SER A 112 1.91 8.06 13.04
C SER A 112 1.01 8.72 14.07
N CYS A 113 0.78 8.00 15.17
CA CYS A 113 0.13 8.51 16.37
C CYS A 113 -1.26 9.15 16.10
N VAL A 114 -2.11 8.47 15.34
CA VAL A 114 -3.50 8.89 15.15
C VAL A 114 -4.26 8.65 16.45
N ALA A 115 -4.86 9.71 16.99
CA ALA A 115 -5.57 9.67 18.27
C ALA A 115 -6.87 8.85 18.18
N GLY A 116 -7.26 8.27 19.32
CA GLY A 116 -8.52 7.56 19.46
C GLY A 116 -8.50 6.11 18.98
N ASP A 117 -9.72 5.54 18.89
CA ASP A 117 -9.95 4.14 18.55
C ASP A 117 -10.74 3.97 17.23
N ASN A 118 -10.72 4.98 16.39
CA ASN A 118 -11.41 4.94 15.11
C ASN A 118 -10.60 4.14 14.09
N VAL A 119 -11.28 3.64 13.07
CA VAL A 119 -10.66 3.09 11.86
C VAL A 119 -9.86 4.21 11.19
N ILE A 120 -8.64 3.92 10.81
CA ILE A 120 -7.87 4.78 9.91
C ILE A 120 -8.29 4.42 8.50
N GLU A 121 -9.07 5.31 7.88
CA GLU A 121 -9.61 5.09 6.54
C GLU A 121 -8.51 5.22 5.50
N VAL A 122 -8.55 4.34 4.52
CA VAL A 122 -7.67 4.33 3.34
C VAL A 122 -8.48 3.95 2.10
N ASP A 123 -7.92 4.19 0.92
CA ASP A 123 -8.50 3.79 -0.37
C ASP A 123 -7.39 3.15 -1.20
N ILE A 124 -7.15 1.86 -1.00
CA ILE A 124 -6.04 1.13 -1.60
C ILE A 124 -6.57 -0.03 -2.42
N SER A 125 -6.43 0.06 -3.74
CA SER A 125 -6.71 -1.05 -4.65
C SER A 125 -5.56 -2.07 -4.58
N VAL A 126 -5.92 -3.33 -4.42
CA VAL A 126 -5.01 -4.48 -4.38
C VAL A 126 -5.36 -5.41 -5.52
N SER A 127 -4.39 -5.82 -6.31
CA SER A 127 -4.56 -6.79 -7.39
C SER A 127 -4.27 -8.20 -6.94
N GLN A 128 -4.92 -9.18 -7.56
CA GLN A 128 -4.61 -10.59 -7.34
C GLN A 128 -3.10 -10.85 -7.53
N GLY A 129 -2.51 -11.56 -6.58
CA GLY A 129 -1.09 -11.88 -6.56
C GLY A 129 -0.21 -10.83 -5.87
N ASP A 130 -0.72 -9.63 -5.57
CA ASP A 130 0.02 -8.64 -4.78
C ASP A 130 0.35 -9.20 -3.40
N ILE A 131 1.56 -8.95 -2.93
CA ILE A 131 1.98 -9.31 -1.57
C ILE A 131 1.86 -8.08 -0.70
N ILE A 132 0.92 -8.10 0.22
CA ILE A 132 0.55 -6.99 1.08
C ILE A 132 1.04 -7.23 2.50
N GLY A 133 1.65 -6.20 3.09
CA GLY A 133 2.01 -6.17 4.50
C GLY A 133 1.17 -5.15 5.25
N ILE A 134 0.65 -5.51 6.43
CA ILE A 134 -0.14 -4.64 7.30
C ILE A 134 0.48 -4.64 8.68
N TYR A 135 0.83 -3.45 9.17
CA TYR A 135 1.58 -3.25 10.40
C TYR A 135 0.94 -2.19 11.27
N GLY A 136 1.06 -2.36 12.58
CA GLY A 136 0.54 -1.35 13.49
C GLY A 136 0.91 -1.58 14.94
N CYS A 137 0.94 -0.49 15.69
CA CYS A 137 1.17 -0.49 17.13
C CYS A 137 0.54 0.74 17.78
N ARG A 138 0.50 0.76 19.11
CA ARG A 138 -0.07 1.87 19.89
C ARG A 138 0.95 2.49 20.83
N GLY A 139 0.81 3.79 21.06
CA GLY A 139 1.55 4.57 22.05
C GLY A 139 3.04 4.77 21.73
N ASN A 140 3.69 5.42 22.66
CA ASN A 140 5.11 5.79 22.55
C ASN A 140 6.05 4.57 22.49
N SER A 141 5.65 3.50 23.16
CA SER A 141 6.42 2.25 23.20
C SER A 141 6.06 1.27 22.09
N CYS A 142 5.27 1.69 21.07
CA CYS A 142 4.87 0.84 19.96
C CYS A 142 4.38 -0.53 20.44
N ILE A 143 3.31 -0.53 21.22
CA ILE A 143 2.72 -1.73 21.82
C ILE A 143 1.85 -2.43 20.78
N ASN A 144 2.10 -3.72 20.57
CA ASN A 144 1.32 -4.60 19.70
C ASN A 144 0.56 -5.60 20.57
N SER A 145 -0.68 -5.92 20.23
CA SER A 145 -1.30 -7.16 20.70
C SER A 145 -1.02 -8.28 19.70
N TYR A 146 -0.95 -9.51 20.16
CA TYR A 146 -0.70 -10.66 19.31
C TYR A 146 -1.62 -11.83 19.68
N GLY A 147 -1.79 -12.74 18.74
CA GLY A 147 -2.62 -13.92 18.96
C GLY A 147 -2.39 -14.98 17.89
N SER A 148 -2.73 -16.21 18.26
CA SER A 148 -2.45 -17.42 17.48
C SER A 148 -0.95 -17.70 17.32
N ASN A 149 -0.54 -18.95 17.43
CA ASN A 149 0.79 -19.39 17.06
C ASN A 149 0.73 -19.99 15.66
N GLY A 150 1.73 -19.72 14.85
CA GLY A 150 1.73 -20.07 13.43
C GLY A 150 0.91 -19.10 12.58
N GLY A 151 0.71 -19.44 11.33
CA GLY A 151 -0.11 -18.66 10.41
C GLY A 151 -1.57 -18.64 10.85
N PHE A 152 -2.24 -17.51 10.63
CA PHE A 152 -3.67 -17.38 10.83
C PHE A 152 -4.37 -17.30 9.47
N SER A 153 -5.52 -17.95 9.33
CA SER A 153 -6.27 -17.96 8.07
C SER A 153 -7.60 -17.25 8.20
N PHE A 154 -7.98 -16.54 7.15
CA PHE A 154 -9.29 -15.92 6.96
C PHE A 154 -9.68 -16.03 5.47
N THR A 155 -10.77 -15.41 5.04
CA THR A 155 -11.20 -15.44 3.62
C THR A 155 -11.35 -14.05 3.05
N ILE A 156 -10.94 -13.87 1.79
CA ILE A 156 -11.25 -12.69 0.96
C ILE A 156 -12.00 -13.20 -0.27
N GLY A 157 -13.22 -12.71 -0.51
CA GLY A 157 -14.04 -13.17 -1.63
C GLY A 157 -14.28 -14.68 -1.67
N GLY A 158 -14.37 -15.32 -0.48
CA GLY A 158 -14.53 -16.77 -0.36
C GLY A 158 -13.23 -17.58 -0.55
N GLN A 159 -12.11 -16.96 -0.90
CA GLN A 159 -10.80 -17.61 -1.03
C GLN A 159 -10.02 -17.56 0.29
N ALA A 160 -9.45 -18.71 0.69
CA ALA A 160 -8.66 -18.79 1.90
C ALA A 160 -7.34 -18.01 1.76
N VAL A 161 -7.00 -17.24 2.80
CA VAL A 161 -5.76 -16.47 2.89
C VAL A 161 -5.07 -16.82 4.20
N THR A 162 -3.81 -17.21 4.13
CA THR A 162 -2.98 -17.38 5.31
C THR A 162 -2.09 -16.16 5.50
N VAL A 163 -2.17 -15.55 6.67
CA VAL A 163 -1.31 -14.43 7.06
C VAL A 163 -0.14 -14.95 7.90
N LEU A 164 1.05 -14.42 7.63
CA LEU A 164 2.28 -14.77 8.33
C LEU A 164 2.81 -13.54 9.07
N ARG A 165 3.29 -13.73 10.29
CA ARG A 165 3.89 -12.66 11.07
C ARG A 165 5.04 -12.00 10.32
N SER A 166 5.02 -10.68 10.27
CA SER A 166 6.14 -9.88 9.78
C SER A 166 6.26 -8.58 10.58
N GLY A 167 7.36 -7.87 10.39
CA GLY A 167 7.61 -6.64 11.10
C GLY A 167 8.98 -6.05 10.82
N MET A 168 9.34 -5.06 11.60
CA MET A 168 10.68 -4.48 11.65
C MET A 168 11.13 -4.32 13.11
N GLN A 169 12.43 -4.10 13.32
CA GLN A 169 13.00 -3.91 14.65
C GLN A 169 13.04 -2.43 15.08
N TYR A 170 12.00 -1.67 14.70
CA TYR A 170 11.90 -0.24 15.01
C TYR A 170 10.48 0.12 15.44
N ASN A 171 10.38 1.26 16.14
CA ASN A 171 9.12 1.85 16.57
C ASN A 171 8.45 2.59 15.41
N LEU A 172 7.26 2.13 14.98
CA LEU A 172 6.53 2.71 13.86
C LEU A 172 6.06 4.16 14.13
N LYS A 173 5.94 4.57 15.38
CA LYS A 173 5.59 5.95 15.71
C LYS A 173 6.67 6.94 15.27
N THR A 174 7.94 6.54 15.34
CA THR A 174 9.09 7.41 15.11
C THR A 174 9.81 7.10 13.80
N THR A 175 9.54 5.94 13.18
CA THR A 175 10.29 5.45 12.04
C THR A 175 9.35 4.79 11.05
N GLN A 176 9.38 5.21 9.79
CA GLN A 176 8.66 4.54 8.70
C GLN A 176 9.19 3.11 8.51
N MET A 177 8.40 2.29 7.80
CA MET A 177 8.76 0.89 7.56
C MET A 177 10.09 0.78 6.83
N GLN A 178 10.95 -0.09 7.32
CA GLN A 178 12.25 -0.43 6.75
C GLN A 178 12.73 -1.78 7.27
N ASN A 179 13.64 -2.42 6.53
CA ASN A 179 14.25 -3.69 6.95
C ASN A 179 13.21 -4.72 7.42
N VAL A 180 12.18 -4.92 6.59
CA VAL A 180 11.06 -5.81 6.89
C VAL A 180 11.47 -7.26 6.72
N TRP A 181 11.03 -8.11 7.62
CA TRP A 181 11.26 -9.55 7.64
C TRP A 181 10.00 -10.30 8.09
N TYR A 182 10.00 -11.63 8.00
CA TYR A 182 8.94 -12.48 8.53
C TYR A 182 9.48 -13.58 9.45
N GLU A 183 8.61 -14.13 10.28
CA GLU A 183 8.86 -15.30 11.12
C GLU A 183 7.76 -16.34 10.91
N ASN A 184 8.17 -17.59 10.66
CA ASN A 184 7.26 -18.71 10.64
C ASN A 184 6.86 -19.14 12.07
N ASN A 185 5.69 -19.74 12.20
CA ASN A 185 5.20 -20.38 13.42
C ASN A 185 5.14 -19.47 14.66
N THR A 186 5.06 -18.15 14.48
CA THR A 186 4.93 -17.17 15.55
C THR A 186 3.57 -16.49 15.50
N SER A 187 3.15 -15.96 16.64
CA SER A 187 1.89 -15.23 16.76
C SER A 187 1.91 -13.95 15.91
N ILE A 188 0.87 -13.71 15.12
CA ILE A 188 0.78 -12.49 14.30
C ILE A 188 0.56 -11.25 15.17
N GLY A 189 1.10 -10.10 14.75
CA GLY A 189 0.71 -8.80 15.28
C GLY A 189 -0.72 -8.50 14.84
N ARG A 190 -1.60 -8.18 15.79
CA ARG A 190 -3.03 -7.98 15.53
C ARG A 190 -3.27 -6.56 15.02
N VAL A 191 -3.56 -6.44 13.74
CA VAL A 191 -4.05 -5.23 13.07
C VAL A 191 -5.28 -5.60 12.28
N VAL A 192 -6.42 -5.00 12.58
CA VAL A 192 -7.67 -5.24 11.84
C VAL A 192 -7.55 -4.62 10.45
N MET A 193 -7.87 -5.36 9.41
CA MET A 193 -8.05 -4.87 8.05
C MET A 193 -9.56 -4.81 7.75
N TYR A 194 -9.98 -3.70 7.20
CA TYR A 194 -11.30 -3.50 6.62
C TYR A 194 -11.14 -3.53 5.11
N TYR A 195 -11.95 -4.33 4.42
CA TYR A 195 -11.77 -4.53 2.98
C TYR A 195 -13.11 -4.71 2.28
N LYS A 196 -13.07 -4.57 0.95
CA LYS A 196 -14.19 -4.81 0.04
C LYS A 196 -13.69 -5.58 -1.17
N ASN A 197 -14.42 -6.58 -1.61
CA ASN A 197 -14.27 -7.36 -2.84
C ASN A 197 -15.48 -7.17 -3.75
#